data_ed182557d873df09d65338ed54453a89
#
_entry.id   ed182557d873df09d65338ed54453a89
#
_cell.length_a   1.000
_cell.length_b   1.000
_cell.length_c   1.000
_cell.angle_alpha   90.00
_cell.angle_beta   90.00
_cell.angle_gamma   90.00
#
_symmetry.space_group_name_H-M   'P 1'
#
loop_
_entity.id
_entity.type
_entity.pdbx_description
1 polymer ?
#
loop_
_entity_poly.entity_id
_entity_poly.type
_entity_poly.pdbx_seq_one_letter_code
_entity_poly.pdbx_strand_id
1 'polypeptide(L)'
;SESREYAFGDTNDPKQFPCAWPGQKVGDVGCPDEQGPYFFFGADGDARSDQQQYSYFAEVQVPVLDNLGFQLAVRREEFPQSGLGATVYKVAGKWDPFDWLALRGSFGTNYASPPSDLRPGRITAGLDLIDGAGSKYLRTETETLSGITPETAEVMNLGAIVNFDDGLWMDGALRFSVDYFDFLIKDEIKTVDHNQLLNTVFVGDSGKDELINCSAALINRITFLNGQGASGCVQGSTTGDSVTSIRSVYGNGP
;
A
#
# COMPACT_ATOMS: atom_id res chain seq x y z
N SER A 1 -2.36 -18.27 -13.34
CA SER A 1 -1.02 -18.15 -12.71
C SER A 1 -0.30 -16.94 -13.26
N GLU A 2 0.38 -16.22 -12.40
CA GLU A 2 1.24 -15.10 -12.76
C GLU A 2 2.68 -15.49 -12.44
N SER A 3 3.61 -15.19 -13.36
CA SER A 3 5.03 -15.36 -13.17
C SER A 3 5.71 -14.03 -13.49
N ARG A 4 6.54 -13.54 -12.56
CA ARG A 4 7.34 -12.33 -12.73
C ARG A 4 8.81 -12.67 -12.55
N GLU A 5 9.63 -12.21 -13.46
CA GLU A 5 11.08 -12.36 -13.43
C GLU A 5 11.72 -10.97 -13.50
N TYR A 6 12.63 -10.71 -12.58
CA TYR A 6 13.41 -9.48 -12.53
C TYR A 6 14.88 -9.86 -12.68
N ALA A 7 15.53 -9.34 -13.71
CA ALA A 7 16.96 -9.48 -13.92
C ALA A 7 17.64 -8.12 -13.80
N PHE A 8 18.52 -8.00 -12.82
CA PHE A 8 19.40 -6.84 -12.69
C PHE A 8 20.65 -7.10 -13.54
N GLY A 9 21.04 -6.12 -14.37
CA GLY A 9 22.25 -6.26 -15.17
C GLY A 9 23.49 -6.45 -14.28
N ASP A 10 24.44 -7.20 -14.77
CA ASP A 10 25.69 -7.55 -14.07
C ASP A 10 26.44 -6.34 -13.47
N THR A 11 26.22 -5.15 -14.03
CA THR A 11 26.90 -3.91 -13.60
C THR A 11 26.40 -3.35 -12.27
N ASN A 12 25.23 -3.79 -11.79
CA ASN A 12 24.70 -3.35 -10.49
C ASN A 12 24.37 -4.53 -9.55
N ASP A 13 24.91 -5.71 -9.84
CA ASP A 13 24.78 -6.87 -8.96
C ASP A 13 25.62 -6.65 -7.70
N PRO A 14 25.00 -6.58 -6.50
CA PRO A 14 25.75 -6.40 -5.24
C PRO A 14 26.66 -7.57 -4.92
N LYS A 15 26.46 -8.76 -5.52
CA LYS A 15 27.36 -9.91 -5.37
C LYS A 15 28.65 -9.73 -6.16
N GLN A 16 28.60 -9.03 -7.29
CA GLN A 16 29.77 -8.74 -8.11
C GLN A 16 30.45 -7.43 -7.71
N PHE A 17 29.66 -6.45 -7.26
CA PHE A 17 30.11 -5.11 -6.94
C PHE A 17 29.51 -4.63 -5.62
N PRO A 18 29.88 -5.23 -4.48
CA PRO A 18 29.21 -4.97 -3.20
C PRO A 18 29.42 -3.58 -2.63
N CYS A 19 30.45 -2.84 -3.10
CA CYS A 19 30.85 -1.56 -2.55
C CYS A 19 30.69 -0.40 -3.52
N ALA A 20 29.73 0.48 -3.25
CA ALA A 20 29.47 1.66 -4.08
C ALA A 20 29.93 3.00 -3.46
N TRP A 21 30.61 2.98 -2.31
CA TRP A 21 30.96 4.21 -1.58
C TRP A 21 32.16 4.95 -2.16
N PRO A 22 32.20 6.29 -2.06
CA PRO A 22 33.35 7.06 -2.48
C PRO A 22 34.64 6.58 -1.81
N GLY A 23 35.66 6.31 -2.62
CA GLY A 23 36.97 5.83 -2.13
C GLY A 23 37.13 4.32 -2.08
N GLN A 24 36.09 3.56 -2.33
CA GLN A 24 36.16 2.10 -2.47
C GLN A 24 36.29 1.71 -3.93
N LYS A 25 36.94 0.59 -4.20
CA LYS A 25 37.18 0.08 -5.54
C LYS A 25 36.18 -1.01 -5.88
N VAL A 26 35.84 -1.11 -7.16
CA VAL A 26 35.05 -2.23 -7.67
C VAL A 26 35.74 -3.55 -7.28
N GLY A 27 34.98 -4.42 -6.65
CA GLY A 27 35.47 -5.71 -6.14
C GLY A 27 35.94 -5.70 -4.68
N ASP A 28 35.95 -4.57 -3.99
CA ASP A 28 36.14 -4.55 -2.54
C ASP A 28 35.00 -5.31 -1.85
N VAL A 29 35.32 -6.06 -0.81
CA VAL A 29 34.40 -6.85 -0.02
C VAL A 29 34.36 -6.34 1.43
N GLY A 30 33.25 -6.58 2.12
CA GLY A 30 33.11 -6.20 3.53
C GLY A 30 32.70 -4.74 3.75
N CYS A 31 32.07 -4.12 2.76
CA CYS A 31 31.45 -2.81 2.93
C CYS A 31 30.25 -2.89 3.89
N PRO A 32 29.96 -1.79 4.60
CA PRO A 32 28.80 -1.74 5.51
C PRO A 32 27.47 -2.01 4.81
N ASP A 33 27.38 -1.67 3.51
CA ASP A 33 26.20 -1.82 2.69
C ASP A 33 26.54 -2.36 1.31
N GLU A 34 26.08 -3.54 1.00
CA GLU A 34 26.19 -4.15 -0.32
C GLU A 34 25.14 -3.57 -1.28
N GLN A 35 25.51 -2.65 -2.17
CA GLN A 35 24.54 -1.94 -3.01
C GLN A 35 24.80 -1.92 -4.50
N GLY A 36 25.91 -2.48 -4.92
CA GLY A 36 26.40 -2.28 -6.28
C GLY A 36 26.89 -0.84 -6.55
N PRO A 37 27.49 -0.58 -7.71
CA PRO A 37 28.13 0.69 -8.03
C PRO A 37 27.16 1.87 -8.21
N TYR A 38 25.88 1.60 -8.44
CA TYR A 38 24.85 2.62 -8.59
C TYR A 38 23.93 2.59 -7.36
N PHE A 39 24.33 3.28 -6.30
CA PHE A 39 23.65 3.30 -5.00
C PHE A 39 22.19 3.80 -5.04
N PHE A 40 21.77 4.48 -6.11
CA PHE A 40 20.41 4.96 -6.34
C PHE A 40 19.49 3.93 -7.03
N PHE A 41 20.05 2.83 -7.53
CA PHE A 41 19.29 1.66 -7.92
C PHE A 41 19.30 0.65 -6.75
N GLY A 42 18.14 0.13 -6.40
CA GLY A 42 18.06 -0.87 -5.33
C GLY A 42 19.01 -2.04 -5.54
N ALA A 43 19.57 -2.53 -4.46
CA ALA A 43 20.46 -3.69 -4.44
C ALA A 43 19.71 -5.02 -4.54
N ASP A 44 18.67 -5.08 -5.32
CA ASP A 44 17.89 -6.30 -5.50
C ASP A 44 18.59 -7.25 -6.49
N GLY A 45 18.85 -8.46 -6.05
CA GLY A 45 19.28 -9.54 -6.95
C GLY A 45 18.14 -10.02 -7.86
N ASP A 46 18.51 -10.80 -8.86
CA ASP A 46 17.55 -11.45 -9.75
C ASP A 46 16.48 -12.18 -8.97
N ALA A 47 15.25 -12.00 -9.37
CA ALA A 47 14.11 -12.48 -8.66
C ALA A 47 13.06 -13.09 -9.57
N ARG A 48 12.54 -14.23 -9.17
CA ARG A 48 11.38 -14.86 -9.81
C ARG A 48 10.31 -15.14 -8.76
N SER A 49 9.08 -14.77 -9.08
CA SER A 49 7.91 -15.12 -8.28
C SER A 49 6.83 -15.72 -9.16
N ASP A 50 6.20 -16.76 -8.67
CA ASP A 50 5.05 -17.42 -9.29
C ASP A 50 3.90 -17.39 -8.29
N GLN A 51 2.71 -17.03 -8.75
CA GLN A 51 1.50 -17.08 -7.94
C GLN A 51 0.39 -17.83 -8.67
N GLN A 52 -0.22 -18.78 -7.98
CA GLN A 52 -1.44 -19.45 -8.42
C GLN A 52 -2.61 -18.98 -7.58
N GLN A 53 -3.76 -18.88 -8.22
CA GLN A 53 -5.00 -18.46 -7.60
C GLN A 53 -6.11 -19.41 -8.02
N TYR A 54 -6.90 -19.85 -7.05
CA TYR A 54 -8.13 -20.59 -7.26
C TYR A 54 -9.30 -19.74 -6.79
N SER A 55 -10.33 -19.64 -7.64
CA SER A 55 -11.55 -18.89 -7.34
C SER A 55 -12.77 -19.78 -7.44
N TYR A 56 -13.61 -19.73 -6.42
CA TYR A 56 -14.92 -20.35 -6.38
C TYR A 56 -15.97 -19.26 -6.15
N PHE A 57 -17.02 -19.27 -6.94
CA PHE A 57 -18.10 -18.31 -6.76
C PHE A 57 -19.47 -18.95 -6.91
N ALA A 58 -20.44 -18.37 -6.23
CA ALA A 58 -21.85 -18.70 -6.39
C ALA A 58 -22.66 -17.40 -6.38
N GLU A 59 -23.68 -17.35 -7.22
CA GLU A 59 -24.59 -16.22 -7.32
C GLU A 59 -26.02 -16.73 -7.47
N VAL A 60 -26.95 -16.08 -6.75
CA VAL A 60 -28.36 -16.40 -6.80
C VAL A 60 -29.15 -15.11 -6.92
N GLN A 61 -30.09 -15.09 -7.87
CA GLN A 61 -31.10 -14.04 -7.99
C GLN A 61 -32.42 -14.56 -7.45
N VAL A 62 -33.03 -13.78 -6.55
CA VAL A 62 -34.26 -14.15 -5.85
C VAL A 62 -35.34 -13.09 -6.17
N PRO A 63 -36.20 -13.34 -7.15
CA PRO A 63 -37.40 -12.52 -7.34
C PRO A 63 -38.40 -12.82 -6.24
N VAL A 64 -38.61 -11.86 -5.32
CA VAL A 64 -39.53 -12.03 -4.18
C VAL A 64 -40.93 -11.59 -4.59
N LEU A 65 -41.03 -10.51 -5.34
CA LEU A 65 -42.25 -9.97 -5.94
C LEU A 65 -41.93 -9.51 -7.37
N ASP A 66 -42.95 -9.23 -8.16
CA ASP A 66 -42.76 -8.72 -9.53
C ASP A 66 -41.95 -7.41 -9.56
N ASN A 67 -42.02 -6.63 -8.48
CA ASN A 67 -41.34 -5.35 -8.33
C ASN A 67 -40.23 -5.35 -7.26
N LEU A 68 -39.88 -6.53 -6.67
CA LEU A 68 -38.84 -6.64 -5.66
C LEU A 68 -37.97 -7.86 -5.90
N GLY A 69 -36.69 -7.63 -6.13
CA GLY A 69 -35.70 -8.68 -6.31
C GLY A 69 -34.44 -8.46 -5.51
N PHE A 70 -33.79 -9.57 -5.16
CA PHE A 70 -32.51 -9.60 -4.48
C PHE A 70 -31.48 -10.39 -5.30
N GLN A 71 -30.23 -10.00 -5.13
CA GLN A 71 -29.07 -10.71 -5.66
C GLN A 71 -28.15 -11.03 -4.49
N LEU A 72 -27.75 -12.28 -4.38
CA LEU A 72 -26.80 -12.76 -3.38
C LEU A 72 -25.61 -13.34 -4.12
N ALA A 73 -24.41 -12.95 -3.75
CA ALA A 73 -23.19 -13.48 -4.33
C ALA A 73 -22.16 -13.76 -3.24
N VAL A 74 -21.38 -14.82 -3.41
CA VAL A 74 -20.24 -15.16 -2.58
C VAL A 74 -19.09 -15.63 -3.48
N ARG A 75 -17.87 -15.20 -3.15
CA ARG A 75 -16.65 -15.61 -3.82
C ARG A 75 -15.59 -15.96 -2.80
N ARG A 76 -14.94 -17.09 -2.98
CA ARG A 76 -13.78 -17.53 -2.23
C ARG A 76 -12.57 -17.57 -3.15
N GLU A 77 -11.47 -16.99 -2.71
CA GLU A 77 -10.19 -17.09 -3.40
C GLU A 77 -9.12 -17.64 -2.48
N GLU A 78 -8.22 -18.40 -3.07
CA GLU A 78 -7.12 -19.07 -2.39
C GLU A 78 -5.84 -18.90 -3.18
N PHE A 79 -4.76 -18.58 -2.47
CA PHE A 79 -3.39 -18.40 -2.98
C PHE A 79 -2.49 -19.44 -2.32
N PRO A 80 -2.37 -20.66 -2.88
CA PRO A 80 -1.70 -21.78 -2.22
C PRO A 80 -0.24 -21.52 -1.86
N GLN A 81 0.50 -20.74 -2.67
CA GLN A 81 1.92 -20.47 -2.43
C GLN A 81 2.14 -19.59 -1.20
N SER A 82 1.26 -18.64 -0.95
CA SER A 82 1.34 -17.75 0.21
C SER A 82 0.55 -18.24 1.41
N GLY A 83 -0.33 -19.24 1.23
CA GLY A 83 -1.27 -19.67 2.25
C GLY A 83 -2.37 -18.64 2.56
N LEU A 84 -2.48 -17.59 1.75
CA LEU A 84 -3.48 -16.55 1.90
C LEU A 84 -4.79 -16.94 1.22
N GLY A 85 -5.87 -16.31 1.62
CA GLY A 85 -7.17 -16.45 0.98
C GLY A 85 -8.15 -15.42 1.51
N ALA A 86 -9.17 -15.14 0.70
CA ALA A 86 -10.22 -14.21 1.05
C ALA A 86 -11.59 -14.74 0.66
N THR A 87 -12.59 -14.43 1.46
CA THR A 87 -14.00 -14.70 1.14
C THR A 87 -14.73 -13.37 1.13
N VAL A 88 -15.37 -13.09 0.02
CA VAL A 88 -16.18 -11.87 -0.15
C VAL A 88 -17.61 -12.24 -0.49
N TYR A 89 -18.53 -11.39 -0.10
CA TYR A 89 -19.95 -11.55 -0.38
C TYR A 89 -20.59 -10.24 -0.77
N LYS A 90 -21.71 -10.33 -1.45
CA LYS A 90 -22.54 -9.18 -1.81
C LYS A 90 -24.01 -9.55 -1.66
N VAL A 91 -24.75 -8.65 -1.07
CA VAL A 91 -26.21 -8.64 -1.05
C VAL A 91 -26.66 -7.36 -1.73
N ALA A 92 -27.51 -7.47 -2.73
CA ALA A 92 -28.10 -6.33 -3.41
C ALA A 92 -29.61 -6.51 -3.54
N GLY A 93 -30.34 -5.43 -3.46
CA GLY A 93 -31.79 -5.42 -3.65
C GLY A 93 -32.20 -4.26 -4.54
N LYS A 94 -33.24 -4.51 -5.32
CA LYS A 94 -33.93 -3.50 -6.11
C LYS A 94 -35.43 -3.63 -5.84
N TRP A 95 -36.06 -2.49 -5.55
CA TRP A 95 -37.49 -2.39 -5.32
C TRP A 95 -38.07 -1.24 -6.15
N ASP A 96 -39.05 -1.55 -6.95
CA ASP A 96 -39.81 -0.60 -7.78
C ASP A 96 -41.21 -0.40 -7.17
N PRO A 97 -41.35 0.40 -6.05
CA PRO A 97 -42.64 0.57 -5.38
C PRO A 97 -43.69 1.25 -6.23
N PHE A 98 -43.26 2.06 -7.17
CA PHE A 98 -44.09 2.76 -8.14
C PHE A 98 -43.41 2.79 -9.52
N ASP A 99 -44.17 2.92 -10.59
CA ASP A 99 -43.63 2.97 -11.96
C ASP A 99 -42.59 4.10 -12.16
N TRP A 100 -42.71 5.15 -11.38
CA TRP A 100 -41.84 6.31 -11.44
C TRP A 100 -40.67 6.26 -10.44
N LEU A 101 -40.64 5.31 -9.48
CA LEU A 101 -39.64 5.25 -8.41
C LEU A 101 -39.01 3.87 -8.32
N ALA A 102 -37.70 3.82 -8.45
CA ALA A 102 -36.90 2.65 -8.15
C ALA A 102 -35.93 2.93 -6.98
N LEU A 103 -35.93 2.05 -5.98
CA LEU A 103 -34.98 2.05 -4.87
C LEU A 103 -34.01 0.91 -5.07
N ARG A 104 -32.74 1.14 -4.75
CA ARG A 104 -31.71 0.12 -4.81
C ARG A 104 -30.80 0.21 -3.59
N GLY A 105 -30.29 -0.91 -3.17
CA GLY A 105 -29.29 -0.95 -2.11
C GLY A 105 -28.39 -2.15 -2.28
N SER A 106 -27.15 -2.02 -1.86
CA SER A 106 -26.24 -3.13 -1.79
C SER A 106 -25.29 -2.99 -0.60
N PHE A 107 -24.91 -4.13 -0.06
CA PHE A 107 -23.86 -4.26 0.93
C PHE A 107 -22.98 -5.43 0.53
N GLY A 108 -21.69 -5.29 0.69
CA GLY A 108 -20.75 -6.36 0.38
C GLY A 108 -19.35 -6.07 0.86
N THR A 109 -18.51 -7.07 0.71
CA THR A 109 -17.08 -6.98 1.00
C THR A 109 -16.27 -7.15 -0.27
N ASN A 110 -15.11 -6.52 -0.32
CA ASN A 110 -14.09 -6.70 -1.35
C ASN A 110 -12.75 -6.97 -0.69
N TYR A 111 -11.79 -7.44 -1.46
CA TYR A 111 -10.42 -7.59 -1.01
C TYR A 111 -9.44 -7.26 -2.14
N ALA A 112 -8.21 -6.88 -1.76
CA ALA A 112 -7.07 -6.82 -2.65
C ALA A 112 -5.96 -7.71 -2.10
N SER A 113 -5.46 -8.63 -2.92
CA SER A 113 -4.35 -9.50 -2.49
C SER A 113 -3.03 -8.75 -2.58
N PRO A 114 -2.07 -9.06 -1.70
CA PRO A 114 -0.71 -8.54 -1.85
C PRO A 114 -0.14 -8.89 -3.23
N PRO A 115 0.66 -7.99 -3.84
CA PRO A 115 1.35 -8.30 -5.09
C PRO A 115 2.19 -9.57 -4.99
N SER A 116 2.26 -10.33 -6.08
CA SER A 116 2.94 -11.63 -6.13
C SER A 116 4.47 -11.55 -5.98
N ASP A 117 5.03 -10.37 -6.18
CA ASP A 117 6.47 -10.09 -6.07
C ASP A 117 6.89 -9.63 -4.67
N LEU A 118 5.95 -9.52 -3.74
CA LEU A 118 6.27 -9.20 -2.36
C LEU A 118 7.05 -10.33 -1.70
N ARG A 119 8.20 -9.98 -1.16
CA ARG A 119 9.07 -10.90 -0.42
C ARG A 119 9.27 -10.37 0.97
N PRO A 120 8.83 -11.09 2.00
CA PRO A 120 9.08 -10.73 3.38
C PRO A 120 10.57 -10.55 3.64
N GLY A 121 10.92 -9.45 4.32
CA GLY A 121 12.31 -9.11 4.63
C GLY A 121 13.10 -8.51 3.48
N ARG A 122 12.52 -8.36 2.30
CA ARG A 122 13.16 -7.62 1.21
C ARG A 122 13.30 -6.15 1.58
N ILE A 123 14.49 -5.62 1.38
CA ILE A 123 14.78 -4.19 1.55
C ILE A 123 15.06 -3.62 0.15
N THR A 124 14.23 -2.69 -0.28
CA THR A 124 14.51 -1.89 -1.47
C THR A 124 15.14 -0.58 -1.05
N ALA A 125 16.19 -0.17 -1.74
CA ALA A 125 16.87 1.09 -1.48
C ALA A 125 16.58 2.11 -2.59
N GLY A 126 16.52 3.36 -2.22
CA GLY A 126 16.31 4.49 -3.12
C GLY A 126 17.03 5.74 -2.62
N LEU A 127 16.84 6.83 -3.33
CA LEU A 127 17.35 8.15 -2.97
C LEU A 127 16.17 9.14 -3.09
N ASP A 128 15.72 9.66 -1.96
CA ASP A 128 14.62 10.61 -1.92
C ASP A 128 15.05 11.96 -1.34
N LEU A 129 14.40 13.02 -1.79
CA LEU A 129 14.52 14.34 -1.19
C LEU A 129 13.70 14.37 0.12
N ILE A 130 14.37 14.51 1.24
CA ILE A 130 13.75 14.50 2.57
C ILE A 130 13.73 15.90 3.14
N ASP A 131 12.55 16.50 3.17
CA ASP A 131 12.37 17.88 3.64
C ASP A 131 12.64 18.02 5.15
N GLY A 132 12.17 17.07 5.96
CA GLY A 132 12.41 17.05 7.40
C GLY A 132 13.89 16.88 7.78
N ALA A 133 14.76 16.49 6.86
CA ALA A 133 16.20 16.43 7.05
C ALA A 133 16.96 17.63 6.44
N GLY A 134 16.29 18.78 6.31
CA GLY A 134 16.86 19.99 5.72
C GLY A 134 16.90 19.98 4.19
N SER A 135 15.93 19.35 3.55
CA SER A 135 15.79 19.24 2.09
C SER A 135 17.03 18.61 1.43
N LYS A 136 17.48 17.51 1.99
CA LYS A 136 18.62 16.75 1.46
C LYS A 136 18.13 15.50 0.73
N TYR A 137 18.90 15.09 -0.26
CA TYR A 137 18.81 13.73 -0.78
C TYR A 137 19.43 12.77 0.22
N LEU A 138 18.61 11.88 0.76
CA LEU A 138 19.04 10.83 1.67
C LEU A 138 18.76 9.46 1.07
N ARG A 139 19.58 8.50 1.46
CA ARG A 139 19.27 7.12 1.19
C ARG A 139 18.00 6.72 1.94
N THR A 140 17.04 6.21 1.21
CA THR A 140 15.81 5.65 1.75
C THR A 140 15.77 4.16 1.52
N GLU A 141 15.25 3.44 2.50
CA GLU A 141 15.05 2.02 2.43
C GLU A 141 13.59 1.71 2.74
N THR A 142 13.04 0.71 2.07
CA THR A 142 11.70 0.17 2.37
C THR A 142 11.81 -1.32 2.61
N GLU A 143 11.51 -1.73 3.82
CA GLU A 143 11.50 -3.14 4.24
C GLU A 143 10.09 -3.71 4.04
N THR A 144 9.97 -4.80 3.30
CA THR A 144 8.70 -5.54 3.19
C THR A 144 8.48 -6.38 4.44
N LEU A 145 7.41 -6.11 5.16
CA LEU A 145 7.05 -6.85 6.37
C LEU A 145 6.68 -8.31 6.06
N SER A 146 6.87 -9.17 7.04
CA SER A 146 6.34 -10.53 7.02
C SER A 146 4.87 -10.56 7.44
N GLY A 147 4.11 -11.53 6.92
CA GLY A 147 2.72 -11.74 7.34
C GLY A 147 1.73 -10.73 6.76
N ILE A 148 2.06 -10.11 5.64
CA ILE A 148 1.11 -9.23 4.93
C ILE A 148 -0.13 -10.04 4.54
N THR A 149 -1.28 -9.55 4.95
CA THR A 149 -2.60 -10.13 4.65
C THR A 149 -3.29 -9.34 3.54
N PRO A 150 -4.28 -9.91 2.84
CA PRO A 150 -5.09 -9.16 1.90
C PRO A 150 -5.79 -7.97 2.58
N GLU A 151 -5.81 -6.83 1.90
CA GLU A 151 -6.68 -5.73 2.28
C GLU A 151 -8.14 -6.15 2.15
N THR A 152 -8.99 -5.65 3.02
CA THR A 152 -10.43 -5.87 2.94
C THR A 152 -11.18 -4.54 2.92
N ALA A 153 -12.30 -4.52 2.21
CA ALA A 153 -13.17 -3.36 2.18
C ALA A 153 -14.62 -3.78 2.41
N GLU A 154 -15.32 -3.03 3.24
CA GLU A 154 -16.77 -3.07 3.38
C GLU A 154 -17.35 -1.93 2.53
N VAL A 155 -18.34 -2.24 1.70
CA VAL A 155 -18.93 -1.28 0.77
C VAL A 155 -20.43 -1.30 0.92
N MET A 156 -21.02 -0.15 1.17
CA MET A 156 -22.46 0.05 1.19
C MET A 156 -22.87 1.06 0.11
N ASN A 157 -23.94 0.75 -0.60
CA ASN A 157 -24.54 1.66 -1.54
C ASN A 157 -26.06 1.69 -1.34
N LEU A 158 -26.64 2.88 -1.36
CA LEU A 158 -28.08 3.12 -1.35
C LEU A 158 -28.41 4.14 -2.43
N GLY A 159 -29.42 3.84 -3.25
CA GLY A 159 -29.77 4.73 -4.36
C GLY A 159 -31.25 4.80 -4.60
N ALA A 160 -31.70 5.92 -5.12
CA ALA A 160 -33.05 6.15 -5.62
C ALA A 160 -33.00 6.68 -7.05
N ILE A 161 -33.91 6.18 -7.88
CA ILE A 161 -34.07 6.59 -9.27
C ILE A 161 -35.52 7.04 -9.42
N VAL A 162 -35.71 8.25 -9.92
CA VAL A 162 -37.04 8.82 -10.22
C VAL A 162 -37.12 9.05 -11.72
N ASN A 163 -38.13 8.46 -12.33
CA ASN A 163 -38.43 8.62 -13.76
C ASN A 163 -39.72 9.40 -13.91
N PHE A 164 -39.72 10.43 -14.70
CA PHE A 164 -40.88 11.17 -15.12
C PHE A 164 -41.07 10.96 -16.63
N ASP A 165 -42.02 10.11 -16.96
CA ASP A 165 -42.44 9.88 -18.33
C ASP A 165 -43.63 10.81 -18.62
N ASP A 166 -43.54 11.62 -19.68
CA ASP A 166 -44.56 12.53 -20.19
C ASP A 166 -45.36 13.34 -19.16
N GLY A 167 -45.13 14.63 -19.08
CA GLY A 167 -46.09 15.52 -18.46
C GLY A 167 -45.62 16.64 -17.56
N LEU A 168 -44.30 16.84 -17.32
CA LEU A 168 -43.89 17.93 -16.43
C LEU A 168 -43.70 19.27 -17.11
N TRP A 169 -43.82 19.43 -18.41
CA TRP A 169 -43.78 20.73 -19.15
C TRP A 169 -43.10 20.64 -20.52
N MET A 170 -42.58 19.46 -20.90
CA MET A 170 -41.95 19.20 -22.19
C MET A 170 -42.27 17.77 -22.65
N ASP A 171 -42.41 17.58 -23.97
CA ASP A 171 -42.47 16.26 -24.56
C ASP A 171 -41.11 15.57 -24.36
N GLY A 172 -41.01 14.62 -23.43
CA GLY A 172 -39.79 13.88 -23.15
C GLY A 172 -39.74 13.25 -21.76
N ALA A 173 -38.86 12.26 -21.58
CA ALA A 173 -38.63 11.59 -20.32
C ALA A 173 -37.48 12.29 -19.53
N LEU A 174 -37.68 12.47 -18.23
CA LEU A 174 -36.71 13.02 -17.34
C LEU A 174 -36.38 11.99 -16.24
N ARG A 175 -35.08 11.71 -16.06
CA ARG A 175 -34.59 10.75 -15.06
C ARG A 175 -33.62 11.40 -14.12
N PHE A 176 -33.86 11.26 -12.81
CA PHE A 176 -32.95 11.64 -11.75
C PHE A 176 -32.48 10.39 -11.01
N SER A 177 -31.20 10.37 -10.61
CA SER A 177 -30.66 9.37 -9.69
C SER A 177 -29.84 10.02 -8.62
N VAL A 178 -29.99 9.54 -7.39
CA VAL A 178 -29.16 9.90 -6.25
C VAL A 178 -28.64 8.61 -5.65
N ASP A 179 -27.34 8.52 -5.43
CA ASP A 179 -26.68 7.41 -4.79
C ASP A 179 -25.84 7.89 -3.62
N TYR A 180 -25.97 7.24 -2.49
CA TYR A 180 -25.08 7.32 -1.33
C TYR A 180 -24.21 6.08 -1.30
N PHE A 181 -22.92 6.26 -1.05
CA PHE A 181 -21.99 5.17 -0.88
C PHE A 181 -21.07 5.42 0.30
N ASP A 182 -20.67 4.34 0.96
CA ASP A 182 -19.74 4.33 2.08
C ASP A 182 -18.74 3.19 1.91
N PHE A 183 -17.47 3.48 2.21
CA PHE A 183 -16.36 2.54 2.11
C PHE A 183 -15.58 2.53 3.40
N LEU A 184 -15.34 1.34 3.92
CA LEU A 184 -14.42 1.12 5.03
C LEU A 184 -13.33 0.14 4.59
N ILE A 185 -12.11 0.64 4.42
CA ILE A 185 -10.94 -0.19 4.09
C ILE A 185 -10.24 -0.57 5.39
N LYS A 186 -9.89 -1.85 5.52
CA LYS A 186 -9.16 -2.43 6.65
C LYS A 186 -7.90 -3.13 6.14
N ASP A 187 -6.89 -3.16 6.99
CA ASP A 187 -5.60 -3.82 6.69
C ASP A 187 -4.95 -3.29 5.40
N GLU A 188 -5.07 -1.98 5.15
CA GLU A 188 -4.52 -1.33 3.97
C GLU A 188 -3.03 -1.63 3.83
N ILE A 189 -2.61 -2.09 2.63
CA ILE A 189 -1.21 -2.36 2.32
C ILE A 189 -0.58 -1.08 1.77
N LYS A 190 0.34 -0.50 2.54
CA LYS A 190 0.98 0.77 2.18
C LYS A 190 2.43 0.85 2.60
N THR A 191 3.15 1.76 1.98
CA THR A 191 4.46 2.20 2.45
C THR A 191 4.26 3.36 3.42
N VAL A 192 4.92 3.30 4.56
CA VAL A 192 5.01 4.46 5.44
C VAL A 192 5.90 5.49 4.76
N ASP A 193 5.40 6.70 4.57
CA ASP A 193 6.18 7.79 3.99
C ASP A 193 7.39 8.14 4.87
N HIS A 194 8.57 8.35 4.24
CA HIS A 194 9.81 8.62 4.95
C HIS A 194 9.77 9.93 5.74
N ASN A 195 9.13 10.97 5.20
CA ASN A 195 8.94 12.23 5.91
C ASN A 195 8.00 12.06 7.11
N GLN A 196 6.93 11.28 6.93
CA GLN A 196 6.01 10.98 8.03
C GLN A 196 6.72 10.19 9.16
N LEU A 197 7.60 9.25 8.79
CA LEU A 197 8.41 8.51 9.77
C LEU A 197 9.35 9.44 10.52
N LEU A 198 10.03 10.34 9.82
CA LEU A 198 10.88 11.36 10.45
C LEU A 198 10.12 12.25 11.43
N ASN A 199 8.93 12.70 11.07
CA ASN A 199 8.09 13.54 11.93
C ASN A 199 7.74 12.87 13.27
N THR A 200 7.82 11.54 13.38
CA THR A 200 7.65 10.85 14.67
C THR A 200 8.88 10.92 15.56
N VAL A 201 10.05 11.16 14.98
CA VAL A 201 11.35 11.19 15.69
C VAL A 201 11.77 12.62 16.03
N PHE A 202 11.25 13.57 15.30
CA PHE A 202 11.59 14.98 15.49
C PHE A 202 10.56 15.71 16.37
N VAL A 203 11.05 16.59 17.21
CA VAL A 203 10.24 17.43 18.06
C VAL A 203 10.54 18.88 17.70
N GLY A 204 9.55 19.56 17.13
CA GLY A 204 9.68 20.97 16.72
C GLY A 204 8.69 21.33 15.62
N ASP A 205 8.70 22.59 15.24
CA ASP A 205 7.84 23.11 14.18
C ASP A 205 8.51 22.86 12.81
N SER A 206 7.76 22.31 11.88
CA SER A 206 8.24 21.83 10.57
C SER A 206 9.08 22.88 9.84
N GLY A 207 10.37 22.61 9.69
CA GLY A 207 11.09 23.26 8.63
C GLY A 207 12.53 23.68 8.76
N LYS A 208 13.19 23.76 9.91
CA LYS A 208 14.63 24.09 9.92
C LYS A 208 15.44 23.71 11.16
N ASP A 209 14.82 23.60 12.32
CA ASP A 209 15.52 23.39 13.59
C ASP A 209 14.83 22.28 14.43
N GLU A 210 14.37 21.23 13.77
CA GLU A 210 13.75 20.12 14.47
C GLU A 210 14.78 19.35 15.28
N LEU A 211 14.51 19.21 16.57
CA LEU A 211 15.40 18.51 17.49
C LEU A 211 15.07 17.00 17.51
N ILE A 212 16.08 16.17 17.43
CA ILE A 212 15.93 14.72 17.46
C ILE A 212 15.57 14.25 18.87
N ASN A 213 14.53 13.42 18.94
CA ASN A 213 14.14 12.68 20.14
C ASN A 213 14.64 11.24 20.06
N CYS A 214 15.72 10.93 20.73
CA CYS A 214 16.33 9.62 20.76
C CYS A 214 15.50 8.54 21.49
N SER A 215 14.42 8.96 22.17
CA SER A 215 13.48 8.04 22.84
C SER A 215 12.26 7.70 21.98
N ALA A 216 12.19 8.19 20.75
CA ALA A 216 11.07 7.92 19.87
C ALA A 216 10.96 6.42 19.52
N ALA A 217 9.74 5.90 19.43
CA ALA A 217 9.49 4.49 19.18
C ALA A 217 10.09 3.97 17.85
N LEU A 218 10.17 4.83 16.83
CA LEU A 218 10.68 4.46 15.51
C LEU A 218 12.13 4.87 15.28
N ILE A 219 12.86 5.28 16.32
CA ILE A 219 14.25 5.74 16.23
C ILE A 219 15.17 4.71 15.55
N ASN A 220 14.93 3.42 15.76
CA ASN A 220 15.72 2.35 15.15
C ASN A 220 15.55 2.21 13.63
N ARG A 221 14.62 2.93 13.05
CA ARG A 221 14.41 3.04 11.60
C ARG A 221 15.28 4.12 10.94
N ILE A 222 16.02 4.87 11.73
CA ILE A 222 16.88 5.95 11.26
C ILE A 222 18.33 5.61 11.53
N THR A 223 19.18 5.87 10.54
CA THR A 223 20.65 5.77 10.68
C THR A 223 21.22 7.18 10.73
N PHE A 224 22.08 7.39 11.71
CA PHE A 224 22.80 8.64 11.96
C PHE A 224 24.27 8.47 11.59
N LEU A 225 25.02 9.57 11.53
CA LEU A 225 26.46 9.55 11.28
C LEU A 225 27.25 8.66 12.27
N ASN A 226 26.76 8.57 13.50
CA ASN A 226 27.44 7.81 14.57
C ASN A 226 26.88 6.39 14.77
N GLY A 227 25.93 5.95 13.94
CA GLY A 227 25.32 4.62 14.00
C GLY A 227 23.82 4.59 13.86
N GLN A 228 23.23 3.42 13.97
CA GLN A 228 21.80 3.22 13.79
C GLN A 228 21.01 3.41 15.09
N GLY A 229 19.85 4.02 14.99
CA GLY A 229 18.90 4.11 16.08
C GLY A 229 19.39 4.92 17.28
N ALA A 230 18.94 4.51 18.45
CA ALA A 230 19.28 5.21 19.69
C ALA A 230 20.81 5.26 20.00
N SER A 231 21.58 4.29 19.51
CA SER A 231 23.04 4.26 19.72
C SER A 231 23.79 5.28 18.88
N GLY A 232 23.26 5.63 17.70
CA GLY A 232 23.86 6.65 16.82
C GLY A 232 23.27 8.03 17.02
N CYS A 233 22.19 8.13 17.77
CA CYS A 233 21.43 9.36 17.97
C CYS A 233 22.10 10.28 18.99
N VAL A 234 22.03 11.60 18.74
CA VAL A 234 22.41 12.62 19.73
C VAL A 234 21.15 13.42 20.08
N GLN A 235 20.69 13.27 21.33
CA GLN A 235 19.50 13.94 21.83
C GLN A 235 19.59 15.47 21.65
N GLY A 236 18.57 16.05 21.03
CA GLY A 236 18.50 17.49 20.81
C GLY A 236 19.44 18.01 19.72
N SER A 237 20.07 17.12 18.92
CA SER A 237 20.79 17.55 17.71
C SER A 237 19.80 17.92 16.61
N THR A 238 20.22 18.81 15.70
CA THR A 238 19.41 19.19 14.54
C THR A 238 19.48 18.12 13.46
N THR A 239 18.40 17.96 12.71
CA THR A 239 18.22 16.92 11.69
C THR A 239 19.23 16.97 10.56
N GLY A 240 19.58 18.19 10.15
CA GLY A 240 20.28 18.43 8.89
C GLY A 240 21.59 17.70 8.71
N ASP A 241 22.34 17.48 9.78
CA ASP A 241 23.71 17.00 9.69
C ASP A 241 23.92 15.57 10.19
N SER A 242 22.94 15.01 10.87
CA SER A 242 23.13 13.71 11.57
C SER A 242 22.45 12.53 10.89
N VAL A 243 21.36 12.71 10.16
CA VAL A 243 20.64 11.61 9.49
C VAL A 243 21.32 11.24 8.17
N THR A 244 21.63 9.97 7.98
CA THR A 244 22.27 9.42 6.78
C THR A 244 21.37 8.51 5.97
N SER A 245 20.47 7.76 6.63
CA SER A 245 19.45 6.97 5.93
C SER A 245 18.20 6.76 6.77
N ILE A 246 17.10 6.41 6.09
CA ILE A 246 15.80 6.21 6.70
C ILE A 246 15.23 4.90 6.15
N ARG A 247 14.76 4.02 7.04
CA ARG A 247 14.13 2.75 6.67
C ARG A 247 12.65 2.78 7.02
N SER A 248 11.82 2.86 6.01
CA SER A 248 10.37 2.68 6.14
C SER A 248 9.95 1.22 6.02
N VAL A 249 8.66 0.97 6.12
CA VAL A 249 8.08 -0.36 5.97
C VAL A 249 6.99 -0.36 4.92
N TYR A 250 6.88 -1.48 4.20
CA TYR A 250 5.77 -1.80 3.32
C TYR A 250 5.00 -2.98 3.90
N GLY A 251 3.71 -2.81 4.14
CA GLY A 251 2.87 -3.84 4.71
C GLY A 251 1.51 -3.31 5.12
N ASN A 252 0.73 -4.14 5.84
CA ASN A 252 -0.54 -3.68 6.37
C ASN A 252 -0.30 -2.55 7.39
N GLY A 253 -0.96 -1.44 7.13
CA GLY A 253 -0.97 -0.30 8.06
C GLY A 253 -1.80 -0.59 9.30
N PRO A 254 -1.59 0.18 10.38
CA PRO A 254 -2.44 0.16 11.55
C PRO A 254 -3.83 0.71 11.23
#